data_ce0d931abace3f3d644e8cee57bbd2b5
#
_entry.id   ce0d931abace3f3d644e8cee57bbd2b5
#
_cell.length_a   1.000
_cell.length_b   1.000
_cell.length_c   1.000
_cell.angle_alpha   90.00
_cell.angle_beta   90.00
_cell.angle_gamma   90.00
#
_symmetry.space_group_name_H-M   'P 1'
#
loop_
_entity.id
_entity.type
_entity.pdbx_description
1 polymer ?
#
loop_
_entity_poly.entity_id
_entity_poly.type
_entity_poly.pdbx_seq_one_letter_code
_entity_poly.pdbx_strand_id
1 'polypeptide(L)'
;MTNTLVKSSILFLMTVFSGSPGAVSLEKKAAEIAAGKTSTIAEGTPQPRRFIARGSSIVDLARNRKVFFKGIGYSPYLPGESPFRNGAPGDDGRYSEHFGLLGQLGINYLHVFPRHMPAGFFAAMDETDLVYGQDIWLQDRAHDFLAPDYQRQALDRVKATIDHAYRVGRPDRLVLFSVGDEWKPESIARTDALHPRQTAFEGKHIRVSNRTASEIALARLIDAAMEYELTTYGQRHLYCHTSFTHVGPLADRHDLEVPFLSALTPDIGDLICLNVYIYARGVVSSPPGSVTATPYQGYLEQLAAQSDKPIFVTQSGLSTSPISSKPWIPWFGGNRVEDVPARFRAIWRDLRTAKLSERFCGLSFFEFNDEWWKNGGGIADAQTQAPADLEEWFGIFAIGEDSRLQPKGRIPDTLREIFAEP
;
A
#
# COMPACT_ATOMS: atom_id res chain seq x y z
N MET A 1 -0.77 -42.53 13.12
CA MET A 1 -1.81 -41.55 12.84
C MET A 1 -1.11 -40.41 12.12
N THR A 2 -1.22 -40.40 10.83
CA THR A 2 -0.45 -39.59 9.89
C THR A 2 -1.15 -38.26 9.67
N ASN A 3 -0.55 -37.15 10.16
CA ASN A 3 -0.97 -35.80 9.83
C ASN A 3 -0.41 -35.41 8.46
N THR A 4 -1.28 -35.32 7.49
CA THR A 4 -0.97 -34.88 6.13
C THR A 4 -0.89 -33.35 6.12
N LEU A 5 0.32 -32.84 6.06
CA LEU A 5 0.62 -31.44 5.75
C LEU A 5 0.20 -31.14 4.30
N VAL A 6 -0.81 -30.32 4.13
CA VAL A 6 -1.18 -29.78 2.82
C VAL A 6 -0.16 -28.69 2.47
N LYS A 7 0.84 -29.09 1.69
CA LYS A 7 1.73 -28.16 0.99
C LYS A 7 0.94 -27.54 -0.16
N SER A 8 0.56 -26.27 -0.06
CA SER A 8 0.08 -25.49 -1.20
C SER A 8 1.24 -25.18 -2.13
N SER A 9 1.64 -26.17 -2.94
CA SER A 9 2.52 -25.94 -4.08
C SER A 9 1.69 -25.34 -5.20
N ILE A 10 1.88 -24.05 -5.49
CA ILE A 10 1.37 -23.43 -6.72
C ILE A 10 2.21 -23.97 -7.87
N LEU A 11 1.68 -24.97 -8.54
CA LEU A 11 2.27 -25.55 -9.75
C LEU A 11 1.82 -24.72 -10.95
N PHE A 12 2.73 -23.96 -11.54
CA PHE A 12 2.49 -23.20 -12.76
C PHE A 12 2.66 -24.11 -13.97
N LEU A 13 1.57 -24.31 -14.72
CA LEU A 13 1.63 -24.88 -16.06
C LEU A 13 1.85 -23.73 -17.08
N MET A 14 2.96 -23.80 -17.81
CA MET A 14 3.21 -22.91 -18.93
C MET A 14 2.35 -23.31 -20.13
N THR A 15 1.46 -22.43 -20.56
CA THR A 15 0.99 -22.42 -21.94
C THR A 15 1.43 -21.13 -22.61
N VAL A 16 2.25 -21.28 -23.62
CA VAL A 16 2.68 -20.18 -24.51
C VAL A 16 1.52 -19.87 -25.44
N PHE A 17 0.88 -18.73 -25.29
CA PHE A 17 -0.06 -18.18 -26.28
C PHE A 17 0.53 -16.92 -26.89
N SER A 18 0.87 -17.02 -28.16
CA SER A 18 1.14 -15.92 -29.07
C SER A 18 -0.12 -15.05 -29.25
N GLY A 19 0.09 -13.73 -29.34
CA GLY A 19 -0.87 -12.64 -29.46
C GLY A 19 -2.24 -13.01 -30.03
N SER A 20 -3.24 -13.07 -29.18
CA SER A 20 -4.63 -13.26 -29.58
C SER A 20 -5.33 -11.90 -29.75
N PRO A 21 -6.19 -11.74 -30.78
CA PRO A 21 -7.01 -10.54 -30.99
C PRO A 21 -7.94 -10.18 -29.82
N GLY A 22 -8.07 -11.06 -28.83
CA GLY A 22 -8.88 -10.86 -27.63
C GLY A 22 -8.32 -9.87 -26.61
N ALA A 23 -7.00 -9.66 -26.56
CA ALA A 23 -6.40 -8.74 -25.58
C ALA A 23 -6.80 -7.29 -25.81
N VAL A 24 -6.79 -6.83 -27.05
CA VAL A 24 -7.22 -5.45 -27.44
C VAL A 24 -8.71 -5.23 -27.17
N SER A 25 -9.54 -6.27 -27.29
CA SER A 25 -10.98 -6.20 -26.98
C SER A 25 -11.24 -6.08 -25.46
N LEU A 26 -10.42 -6.72 -24.63
CA LEU A 26 -10.54 -6.69 -23.17
C LEU A 26 -10.07 -5.34 -22.61
N GLU A 27 -8.98 -4.79 -23.12
CA GLU A 27 -8.49 -3.46 -22.75
C GLU A 27 -9.51 -2.35 -23.08
N LYS A 28 -10.14 -2.43 -24.26
CA LYS A 28 -11.17 -1.49 -24.66
C LYS A 28 -12.41 -1.60 -23.77
N LYS A 29 -12.82 -2.81 -23.43
CA LYS A 29 -13.96 -3.06 -22.53
C LYS A 29 -13.68 -2.61 -21.10
N ALA A 30 -12.45 -2.75 -20.64
CA ALA A 30 -12.00 -2.24 -19.35
C ALA A 30 -12.04 -0.72 -19.27
N ALA A 31 -11.54 -0.04 -20.30
CA ALA A 31 -11.60 1.41 -20.38
C ALA A 31 -13.06 1.91 -20.44
N GLU A 32 -13.95 1.20 -21.13
CA GLU A 32 -15.39 1.52 -21.18
C GLU A 32 -16.07 1.32 -19.82
N ILE A 33 -15.71 0.28 -19.04
CA ILE A 33 -16.24 0.05 -17.70
C ILE A 33 -15.70 1.08 -16.72
N ALA A 34 -14.42 1.45 -16.82
CA ALA A 34 -13.82 2.49 -15.98
C ALA A 34 -14.41 3.88 -16.24
N ALA A 35 -14.79 4.18 -17.48
CA ALA A 35 -15.28 5.49 -17.91
C ALA A 35 -16.60 5.95 -17.25
N GLY A 36 -17.35 5.03 -16.64
CA GLY A 36 -18.60 5.37 -15.94
C GLY A 36 -18.51 5.32 -14.41
N LYS A 37 -17.35 4.88 -13.85
CA LYS A 37 -17.19 4.75 -12.41
C LYS A 37 -17.01 6.11 -11.75
N THR A 38 -17.78 6.40 -10.72
CA THR A 38 -17.62 7.61 -9.92
C THR A 38 -17.33 7.29 -8.46
N SER A 39 -16.52 8.11 -7.82
CA SER A 39 -16.28 8.13 -6.39
C SER A 39 -16.01 9.55 -5.94
N THR A 40 -16.89 10.09 -5.11
CA THR A 40 -16.79 11.47 -4.63
C THR A 40 -16.97 11.52 -3.12
N ILE A 41 -16.33 12.50 -2.49
CA ILE A 41 -16.67 12.93 -1.15
C ILE A 41 -17.99 13.70 -1.23
N ALA A 42 -18.94 13.40 -0.35
CA ALA A 42 -20.25 14.04 -0.33
C ALA A 42 -20.11 15.54 -0.04
N GLU A 43 -20.96 16.34 -0.70
CA GLU A 43 -21.00 17.79 -0.47
C GLU A 43 -21.29 18.08 1.00
N GLY A 44 -20.58 19.05 1.58
CA GLY A 44 -20.71 19.43 2.98
C GLY A 44 -19.93 18.55 3.97
N THR A 45 -19.24 17.50 3.52
CA THR A 45 -18.35 16.74 4.40
C THR A 45 -17.24 17.64 4.95
N PRO A 46 -17.02 17.69 6.28
CA PRO A 46 -15.95 18.50 6.86
C PRO A 46 -14.57 18.12 6.31
N GLN A 47 -13.77 19.12 6.02
CA GLN A 47 -12.41 18.92 5.50
C GLN A 47 -11.48 18.41 6.61
N PRO A 48 -10.43 17.64 6.24
CA PRO A 48 -9.37 17.26 7.16
C PRO A 48 -8.69 18.48 7.81
N ARG A 49 -8.22 18.31 9.05
CA ARG A 49 -7.74 19.44 9.86
C ARG A 49 -6.40 20.00 9.42
N ARG A 50 -5.43 19.16 9.08
CA ARG A 50 -4.06 19.61 8.74
C ARG A 50 -3.70 19.32 7.29
N PHE A 51 -3.85 18.09 6.88
CA PHE A 51 -3.57 17.69 5.49
C PHE A 51 -4.88 17.59 4.73
N ILE A 52 -4.98 18.31 3.63
CA ILE A 52 -6.18 18.27 2.77
C ILE A 52 -5.83 17.87 1.35
N ALA A 53 -6.71 17.16 0.69
CA ALA A 53 -6.66 16.97 -0.75
C ALA A 53 -7.23 18.21 -1.44
N ARG A 54 -6.45 18.80 -2.35
CA ARG A 54 -6.88 19.94 -3.16
C ARG A 54 -6.52 19.69 -4.61
N GLY A 55 -7.52 19.35 -5.42
CA GLY A 55 -7.28 18.82 -6.77
C GLY A 55 -6.40 17.59 -6.67
N SER A 56 -5.36 17.50 -7.47
CA SER A 56 -4.41 16.40 -7.51
C SER A 56 -3.25 16.50 -6.48
N SER A 57 -3.36 17.35 -5.47
CA SER A 57 -2.26 17.59 -4.53
C SER A 57 -2.72 17.46 -3.09
N ILE A 58 -1.79 17.12 -2.19
CA ILE A 58 -1.97 17.25 -0.75
C ILE A 58 -1.35 18.57 -0.29
N VAL A 59 -2.07 19.29 0.55
CA VAL A 59 -1.63 20.56 1.14
C VAL A 59 -1.53 20.41 2.66
N ASP A 60 -0.38 20.75 3.21
CA ASP A 60 -0.20 20.95 4.66
C ASP A 60 -0.65 22.38 5.02
N LEU A 61 -1.80 22.49 5.67
CA LEU A 61 -2.36 23.79 6.09
C LEU A 61 -1.52 24.46 7.16
N ALA A 62 -0.83 23.71 8.02
CA ALA A 62 0.04 24.27 9.04
C ALA A 62 1.25 25.01 8.44
N ARG A 63 1.71 24.55 7.28
CA ARG A 63 2.84 25.16 6.54
C ARG A 63 2.40 25.93 5.30
N ASN A 64 1.11 25.93 4.99
CA ASN A 64 0.49 26.54 3.81
C ASN A 64 1.21 26.20 2.49
N ARG A 65 1.55 24.94 2.28
CA ARG A 65 2.25 24.49 1.08
C ARG A 65 1.82 23.09 0.63
N LYS A 66 2.00 22.83 -0.66
CA LYS A 66 1.92 21.46 -1.19
C LYS A 66 2.99 20.59 -0.55
N VAL A 67 2.65 19.35 -0.30
CA VAL A 67 3.57 18.36 0.27
C VAL A 67 3.80 17.25 -0.75
N PHE A 68 5.06 16.85 -0.87
CA PHE A 68 5.43 15.58 -1.47
C PHE A 68 6.01 14.67 -0.38
N PHE A 69 5.42 13.51 -0.20
CA PHE A 69 5.84 12.55 0.82
C PHE A 69 7.00 11.70 0.31
N LYS A 70 8.19 11.91 0.86
CA LYS A 70 9.40 11.11 0.70
C LYS A 70 9.36 10.04 1.77
N GLY A 71 8.75 8.90 1.47
CA GLY A 71 8.30 7.94 2.46
C GLY A 71 9.09 6.64 2.52
N ILE A 72 8.85 5.92 3.61
CA ILE A 72 9.29 4.54 3.78
C ILE A 72 8.20 3.72 4.49
N GLY A 73 8.05 2.46 4.10
CA GLY A 73 7.27 1.48 4.84
C GLY A 73 7.92 1.22 6.20
N TYR A 74 7.13 1.20 7.27
CA TYR A 74 7.64 1.10 8.61
C TYR A 74 6.92 0.04 9.45
N SER A 75 7.64 -1.03 9.72
CA SER A 75 7.19 -2.20 10.47
C SER A 75 8.36 -2.72 11.33
N PRO A 76 8.71 -2.02 12.44
CA PRO A 76 9.98 -2.17 13.14
C PRO A 76 9.99 -3.35 14.13
N TYR A 77 9.51 -4.50 13.70
CA TYR A 77 9.62 -5.74 14.48
C TYR A 77 11.06 -6.26 14.44
N LEU A 78 11.58 -6.60 15.60
CA LEU A 78 12.89 -7.24 15.75
C LEU A 78 12.77 -8.78 15.76
N PRO A 79 13.87 -9.53 15.64
CA PRO A 79 13.85 -10.98 15.76
C PRO A 79 13.10 -11.45 17.00
N GLY A 80 12.15 -12.36 16.81
CA GLY A 80 11.25 -12.85 17.86
C GLY A 80 9.97 -12.06 18.08
N GLU A 81 9.85 -10.87 17.49
CA GLU A 81 8.62 -10.10 17.49
C GLU A 81 7.79 -10.39 16.23
N SER A 82 6.46 -10.25 16.37
CA SER A 82 5.54 -10.47 15.25
C SER A 82 4.20 -9.79 15.53
N PRO A 83 3.54 -9.23 14.52
CA PRO A 83 2.18 -8.68 14.68
C PRO A 83 1.16 -9.74 15.12
N PHE A 84 1.44 -11.03 14.88
CA PHE A 84 0.56 -12.14 15.25
C PHE A 84 0.78 -12.64 16.68
N ARG A 85 1.96 -12.43 17.27
CA ARG A 85 2.29 -12.82 18.65
C ARG A 85 2.19 -11.65 19.62
N ASN A 86 2.82 -10.54 19.28
CA ASN A 86 3.00 -9.40 20.17
C ASN A 86 1.98 -8.29 19.89
N GLY A 87 1.39 -8.27 18.69
CA GLY A 87 0.49 -7.22 18.23
C GLY A 87 1.22 -5.94 17.85
N ALA A 88 1.79 -5.22 18.82
CA ALA A 88 2.64 -4.05 18.60
C ALA A 88 4.12 -4.43 18.67
N PRO A 89 5.01 -3.67 17.97
CA PRO A 89 6.46 -3.75 18.21
C PRO A 89 6.81 -3.34 19.65
N GLY A 90 8.00 -3.76 20.14
CA GLY A 90 8.45 -3.42 21.47
C GLY A 90 8.61 -1.92 21.72
N ASP A 91 8.48 -1.50 22.98
CA ASP A 91 8.67 -0.11 23.43
C ASP A 91 9.99 0.01 24.23
N ASP A 92 11.11 -0.15 23.54
CA ASP A 92 12.44 -0.29 24.13
C ASP A 92 13.42 0.84 23.76
N GLY A 93 12.89 1.96 23.25
CA GLY A 93 13.70 3.13 22.88
C GLY A 93 14.32 3.08 21.48
N ARG A 94 14.11 2.00 20.69
CA ARG A 94 14.61 1.86 19.31
C ARG A 94 14.21 3.00 18.38
N TYR A 95 13.09 3.65 18.66
CA TYR A 95 12.49 4.66 17.77
C TYR A 95 13.32 5.91 17.61
N SER A 96 14.01 6.38 18.65
CA SER A 96 14.89 7.55 18.56
C SER A 96 16.08 7.28 17.62
N GLU A 97 16.67 6.07 17.68
CA GLU A 97 17.70 5.66 16.73
C GLU A 97 17.17 5.58 15.30
N HIS A 98 16.03 4.90 15.10
CA HIS A 98 15.39 4.77 13.79
C HIS A 98 15.10 6.15 13.18
N PHE A 99 14.55 7.07 13.96
CA PHE A 99 14.17 8.40 13.45
C PHE A 99 15.39 9.27 13.18
N GLY A 100 16.46 9.11 13.95
CA GLY A 100 17.75 9.71 13.63
C GLY A 100 18.29 9.25 12.27
N LEU A 101 18.22 7.95 11.98
CA LEU A 101 18.59 7.39 10.65
C LEU A 101 17.67 7.92 9.56
N LEU A 102 16.35 7.88 9.75
CA LEU A 102 15.37 8.35 8.77
C LEU A 102 15.55 9.83 8.41
N GLY A 103 15.84 10.67 9.42
CA GLY A 103 16.14 12.09 9.19
C GLY A 103 17.38 12.29 8.32
N GLN A 104 18.44 11.50 8.54
CA GLN A 104 19.66 11.53 7.72
C GLN A 104 19.41 11.11 6.27
N LEU A 105 18.39 10.30 6.01
CA LEU A 105 17.99 9.86 4.68
C LEU A 105 17.06 10.86 3.96
N GLY A 106 16.64 11.94 4.62
CA GLY A 106 15.70 12.91 4.08
C GLY A 106 14.26 12.41 3.99
N ILE A 107 13.93 11.36 4.73
CA ILE A 107 12.57 10.82 4.82
C ILE A 107 11.71 11.77 5.66
N ASN A 108 10.51 12.07 5.20
CA ASN A 108 9.56 12.94 5.89
C ASN A 108 8.22 12.25 6.21
N TYR A 109 8.03 11.01 5.76
CA TYR A 109 6.78 10.28 5.94
C TYR A 109 7.04 8.80 6.25
N LEU A 110 6.28 8.27 7.21
CA LEU A 110 6.23 6.85 7.54
C LEU A 110 4.89 6.26 7.13
N HIS A 111 4.90 5.18 6.32
CA HIS A 111 3.73 4.34 6.13
C HIS A 111 3.76 3.24 7.17
N VAL A 112 2.93 3.37 8.21
CA VAL A 112 2.99 2.54 9.42
C VAL A 112 2.02 1.38 9.31
N PHE A 113 2.53 0.16 9.32
CA PHE A 113 1.73 -1.06 9.22
C PHE A 113 1.21 -1.57 10.57
N PRO A 114 1.98 -1.59 11.67
CA PRO A 114 1.47 -2.02 12.96
C PRO A 114 0.33 -1.10 13.43
N ARG A 115 -0.80 -1.69 13.82
CA ARG A 115 -2.00 -0.94 14.20
C ARG A 115 -1.88 -0.12 15.47
N HIS A 116 -1.07 -0.58 16.40
CA HIS A 116 -0.97 -0.02 17.74
C HIS A 116 0.50 0.22 18.06
N MET A 117 1.09 1.26 17.47
CA MET A 117 2.43 1.67 17.82
C MET A 117 2.49 2.09 19.29
N PRO A 118 3.56 1.74 20.03
CA PRO A 118 3.69 2.07 21.43
C PRO A 118 3.96 3.57 21.67
N ALA A 119 3.79 4.01 22.92
CA ALA A 119 3.96 5.42 23.28
C ALA A 119 5.35 5.97 22.95
N GLY A 120 6.40 5.16 23.09
CA GLY A 120 7.77 5.56 22.75
C GLY A 120 7.98 5.90 21.28
N PHE A 121 7.24 5.26 20.36
CA PHE A 121 7.22 5.66 18.94
C PHE A 121 6.75 7.11 18.77
N PHE A 122 5.66 7.48 19.41
CA PHE A 122 5.12 8.82 19.31
C PHE A 122 5.94 9.87 20.04
N ALA A 123 6.53 9.49 21.18
CA ALA A 123 7.47 10.35 21.92
C ALA A 123 8.72 10.67 21.06
N ALA A 124 9.29 9.67 20.41
CA ALA A 124 10.43 9.88 19.50
C ALA A 124 10.06 10.73 18.29
N MET A 125 8.81 10.66 17.83
CA MET A 125 8.31 11.50 16.72
C MET A 125 8.27 12.99 17.08
N ASP A 126 8.13 13.35 18.37
CA ASP A 126 8.10 14.74 18.82
C ASP A 126 9.40 15.48 18.54
N GLU A 127 10.52 14.76 18.49
CA GLU A 127 11.85 15.29 18.23
C GLU A 127 12.14 15.47 16.72
N THR A 128 11.17 15.18 15.86
CA THR A 128 11.34 15.18 14.40
C THR A 128 10.25 15.97 13.69
N ASP A 129 10.44 16.18 12.39
CA ASP A 129 9.41 16.72 11.48
C ASP A 129 8.62 15.62 10.76
N LEU A 130 8.83 14.34 11.12
CA LEU A 130 8.16 13.20 10.52
C LEU A 130 6.65 13.29 10.70
N VAL A 131 5.94 12.85 9.67
CA VAL A 131 4.51 12.59 9.70
C VAL A 131 4.26 11.14 9.29
N TYR A 132 3.07 10.61 9.56
CA TYR A 132 2.78 9.22 9.27
C TYR A 132 1.39 9.01 8.66
N GLY A 133 1.24 7.93 7.91
CA GLY A 133 -0.03 7.34 7.54
C GLY A 133 -0.18 6.02 8.26
N GLN A 134 -1.37 5.75 8.75
CA GLN A 134 -1.67 4.51 9.46
C GLN A 134 -2.39 3.55 8.55
N ASP A 135 -1.77 2.44 8.26
CA ASP A 135 -2.44 1.34 7.60
C ASP A 135 -3.32 0.57 8.59
N ILE A 136 -4.49 0.15 8.14
CA ILE A 136 -5.46 -0.62 8.91
C ILE A 136 -5.72 -1.94 8.21
N TRP A 137 -4.89 -2.91 8.50
CA TRP A 137 -5.08 -4.25 7.98
C TRP A 137 -6.44 -4.83 8.37
N LEU A 138 -7.22 -5.13 7.37
CA LEU A 138 -8.45 -5.90 7.47
C LEU A 138 -8.21 -7.32 6.94
N GLN A 139 -9.13 -8.22 7.24
CA GLN A 139 -9.04 -9.55 6.65
C GLN A 139 -9.21 -9.45 5.12
N ASP A 140 -8.15 -9.78 4.40
CA ASP A 140 -8.03 -9.68 2.95
C ASP A 140 -8.61 -10.90 2.19
N ARG A 141 -8.77 -12.03 2.91
CA ARG A 141 -9.30 -13.30 2.40
C ARG A 141 -10.68 -13.61 2.99
N ALA A 142 -11.63 -12.72 2.73
CA ALA A 142 -13.02 -12.90 3.16
C ALA A 142 -13.81 -13.73 2.15
N HIS A 143 -14.83 -14.43 2.64
CA HIS A 143 -15.81 -15.07 1.74
C HIS A 143 -16.71 -14.05 1.06
N ASP A 144 -17.07 -12.99 1.77
CA ASP A 144 -17.93 -11.91 1.29
C ASP A 144 -17.62 -10.63 2.07
N PHE A 145 -17.06 -9.63 1.39
CA PHE A 145 -16.74 -8.34 2.00
C PHE A 145 -17.99 -7.52 2.38
N LEU A 146 -19.15 -7.81 1.79
CA LEU A 146 -20.43 -7.19 2.15
C LEU A 146 -21.18 -7.90 3.27
N ALA A 147 -20.71 -9.08 3.69
CA ALA A 147 -21.35 -9.79 4.80
C ALA A 147 -21.43 -8.89 6.06
N PRO A 148 -22.59 -8.83 6.74
CA PRO A 148 -22.76 -7.95 7.91
C PRO A 148 -21.75 -8.18 9.02
N ASP A 149 -21.36 -9.44 9.25
CA ASP A 149 -20.36 -9.80 10.26
C ASP A 149 -18.96 -9.31 9.87
N TYR A 150 -18.60 -9.44 8.59
CA TYR A 150 -17.34 -8.87 8.10
C TYR A 150 -17.31 -7.36 8.28
N GLN A 151 -18.34 -6.65 7.80
CA GLN A 151 -18.43 -5.19 7.89
C GLN A 151 -18.35 -4.70 9.33
N ARG A 152 -19.03 -5.38 10.27
CA ARG A 152 -18.97 -5.05 11.70
C ARG A 152 -17.56 -5.23 12.26
N GLN A 153 -16.93 -6.41 12.06
CA GLN A 153 -15.59 -6.70 12.57
C GLN A 153 -14.54 -5.78 11.96
N ALA A 154 -14.64 -5.49 10.67
CA ALA A 154 -13.76 -4.55 9.99
C ALA A 154 -13.91 -3.13 10.58
N LEU A 155 -15.13 -2.66 10.76
CA LEU A 155 -15.40 -1.33 11.35
C LEU A 155 -14.92 -1.25 12.81
N ASP A 156 -15.11 -2.29 13.61
CA ASP A 156 -14.60 -2.32 14.99
C ASP A 156 -13.08 -2.20 15.03
N ARG A 157 -12.40 -2.86 14.09
CA ARG A 157 -10.94 -2.75 13.94
C ARG A 157 -10.51 -1.35 13.53
N VAL A 158 -11.22 -0.73 12.58
CA VAL A 158 -10.96 0.65 12.15
C VAL A 158 -11.14 1.61 13.31
N LYS A 159 -12.24 1.52 14.06
CA LYS A 159 -12.49 2.36 15.23
C LYS A 159 -11.40 2.22 16.29
N ALA A 160 -10.99 0.99 16.61
CA ALA A 160 -9.92 0.76 17.57
C ALA A 160 -8.60 1.41 17.16
N THR A 161 -8.28 1.41 15.86
CA THR A 161 -7.07 2.06 15.34
C THR A 161 -7.19 3.59 15.40
N ILE A 162 -8.35 4.14 15.04
CA ILE A 162 -8.62 5.58 15.19
C ILE A 162 -8.48 5.99 16.66
N ASP A 163 -9.13 5.27 17.57
CA ASP A 163 -9.05 5.54 19.01
C ASP A 163 -7.61 5.52 19.53
N HIS A 164 -6.81 4.57 19.06
CA HIS A 164 -5.39 4.48 19.42
C HIS A 164 -4.62 5.73 18.97
N ALA A 165 -4.84 6.17 17.73
CA ALA A 165 -4.19 7.37 17.19
C ALA A 165 -4.49 8.64 18.01
N TYR A 166 -5.68 8.72 18.63
CA TYR A 166 -6.07 9.86 19.47
C TYR A 166 -5.66 9.70 20.92
N ARG A 167 -5.64 8.49 21.49
CA ARG A 167 -5.37 8.26 22.91
C ARG A 167 -3.89 8.11 23.23
N VAL A 168 -3.14 7.50 22.34
CA VAL A 168 -1.72 7.19 22.51
C VAL A 168 -0.88 7.92 21.49
N GLY A 169 -1.44 8.09 20.28
CA GLY A 169 -0.74 8.62 19.13
C GLY A 169 -0.65 10.13 19.07
N ARG A 170 -0.27 10.59 17.89
CA ARG A 170 -0.09 12.01 17.53
C ARG A 170 -1.00 12.34 16.34
N PRO A 171 -2.29 12.64 16.58
CA PRO A 171 -3.22 12.95 15.50
C PRO A 171 -2.81 14.19 14.70
N ASP A 172 -2.05 15.12 15.28
CA ASP A 172 -1.47 16.27 14.57
C ASP A 172 -0.36 15.91 13.58
N ARG A 173 0.23 14.73 13.70
CA ARG A 173 1.25 14.17 12.79
C ARG A 173 0.67 13.15 11.81
N LEU A 174 -0.53 12.69 12.03
CA LEU A 174 -1.21 11.73 11.15
C LEU A 174 -1.69 12.43 9.87
N VAL A 175 -1.38 11.84 8.74
CA VAL A 175 -1.77 12.33 7.41
C VAL A 175 -3.06 11.63 6.96
N LEU A 176 -3.07 10.31 7.02
CA LEU A 176 -4.15 9.49 6.48
C LEU A 176 -4.34 8.19 7.26
N PHE A 177 -5.55 7.66 7.15
CA PHE A 177 -5.87 6.26 7.42
C PHE A 177 -6.08 5.51 6.10
N SER A 178 -5.35 4.41 5.90
CA SER A 178 -5.58 3.47 4.82
C SER A 178 -6.46 2.33 5.33
N VAL A 179 -7.69 2.23 4.83
CA VAL A 179 -8.68 1.25 5.29
C VAL A 179 -8.64 0.00 4.42
N GLY A 180 -8.03 -1.05 4.94
CA GLY A 180 -7.71 -2.27 4.20
C GLY A 180 -6.48 -2.11 3.32
N ASP A 181 -5.73 -3.19 3.18
CA ASP A 181 -4.55 -3.27 2.34
C ASP A 181 -4.62 -4.55 1.50
N GLU A 182 -4.34 -4.43 0.22
CA GLU A 182 -4.16 -5.53 -0.73
C GLU A 182 -5.23 -6.65 -0.63
N TRP A 183 -6.51 -6.31 -0.68
CA TRP A 183 -7.57 -7.31 -0.71
C TRP A 183 -7.34 -8.31 -1.84
N LYS A 184 -7.46 -9.60 -1.52
CA LYS A 184 -7.07 -10.67 -2.45
C LYS A 184 -8.09 -10.83 -3.58
N PRO A 185 -7.59 -11.05 -4.81
CA PRO A 185 -8.40 -11.13 -6.02
C PRO A 185 -9.54 -12.14 -5.92
N GLU A 186 -9.30 -13.29 -5.28
CA GLU A 186 -10.28 -14.35 -5.13
C GLU A 186 -11.48 -13.91 -4.25
N SER A 187 -11.21 -13.13 -3.24
CA SER A 187 -12.24 -12.61 -2.33
C SER A 187 -13.04 -11.48 -2.99
N ILE A 188 -12.37 -10.64 -3.78
CA ILE A 188 -13.00 -9.62 -4.61
C ILE A 188 -13.95 -10.26 -5.61
N ALA A 189 -13.45 -11.19 -6.42
CA ALA A 189 -14.25 -11.89 -7.42
C ALA A 189 -15.47 -12.59 -6.81
N ARG A 190 -15.30 -13.20 -5.65
CA ARG A 190 -16.37 -13.89 -4.94
C ARG A 190 -17.43 -12.92 -4.42
N THR A 191 -17.02 -11.83 -3.77
CA THR A 191 -17.96 -10.80 -3.30
C THR A 191 -18.75 -10.20 -4.46
N ASP A 192 -18.08 -9.88 -5.57
CA ASP A 192 -18.71 -9.31 -6.76
C ASP A 192 -19.71 -10.28 -7.41
N ALA A 193 -19.38 -11.58 -7.43
CA ALA A 193 -20.28 -12.62 -7.91
C ALA A 193 -21.51 -12.84 -7.03
N LEU A 194 -21.38 -12.69 -5.71
CA LEU A 194 -22.49 -12.82 -4.75
C LEU A 194 -23.46 -11.63 -4.84
N HIS A 195 -22.98 -10.44 -5.21
CA HIS A 195 -23.76 -9.20 -5.19
C HIS A 195 -23.74 -8.45 -6.53
N PRO A 196 -24.07 -9.07 -7.67
CA PRO A 196 -23.89 -8.49 -9.00
C PRO A 196 -24.76 -7.25 -9.27
N ARG A 197 -25.78 -7.01 -8.45
CA ARG A 197 -26.68 -5.84 -8.57
C ARG A 197 -26.31 -4.70 -7.62
N GLN A 198 -25.33 -4.89 -6.75
CA GLN A 198 -24.87 -3.85 -5.84
C GLN A 198 -23.85 -2.98 -6.57
N THR A 199 -24.33 -1.89 -7.18
CA THR A 199 -23.51 -1.04 -8.08
C THR A 199 -23.38 0.40 -7.63
N ALA A 200 -24.06 0.78 -6.53
CA ALA A 200 -24.02 2.14 -6.00
C ALA A 200 -24.12 2.15 -4.47
N PHE A 201 -23.57 3.18 -3.87
CA PHE A 201 -23.71 3.48 -2.47
C PHE A 201 -23.74 5.00 -2.27
N GLU A 202 -24.69 5.47 -1.45
CA GLU A 202 -24.80 6.85 -1.01
C GLU A 202 -24.75 6.86 0.52
N GLY A 203 -23.54 7.18 1.05
CA GLY A 203 -23.30 7.37 2.48
C GLY A 203 -23.41 8.83 2.89
N LYS A 204 -23.00 9.12 4.12
CA LYS A 204 -22.93 10.50 4.64
C LYS A 204 -21.79 11.30 4.02
N HIS A 205 -20.68 10.64 3.76
CA HIS A 205 -19.42 11.24 3.32
C HIS A 205 -18.94 10.73 1.97
N ILE A 206 -19.31 9.52 1.58
CA ILE A 206 -18.87 8.87 0.33
C ILE A 206 -20.08 8.59 -0.56
N ARG A 207 -19.97 8.94 -1.84
CA ARG A 207 -20.92 8.57 -2.89
C ARG A 207 -20.18 7.87 -4.01
N VAL A 208 -20.66 6.70 -4.39
CA VAL A 208 -20.10 5.90 -5.49
C VAL A 208 -21.21 5.36 -6.39
N SER A 209 -20.96 5.33 -7.68
CA SER A 209 -21.85 4.73 -8.67
C SER A 209 -21.07 3.97 -9.74
N ASN A 210 -21.72 3.00 -10.37
CA ASN A 210 -21.12 2.08 -11.35
C ASN A 210 -19.90 1.33 -10.78
N ARG A 211 -19.99 0.89 -9.53
CA ARG A 211 -18.94 0.20 -8.82
C ARG A 211 -19.24 -1.29 -8.64
N THR A 212 -18.20 -2.08 -8.38
CA THR A 212 -18.38 -3.48 -8.00
C THR A 212 -18.82 -3.59 -6.54
N ALA A 213 -19.32 -4.76 -6.15
CA ALA A 213 -19.76 -5.00 -4.78
C ALA A 213 -18.62 -4.87 -3.77
N SER A 214 -17.41 -5.28 -4.12
CA SER A 214 -16.22 -5.10 -3.28
C SER A 214 -15.87 -3.62 -3.11
N GLU A 215 -15.95 -2.82 -4.16
CA GLU A 215 -15.77 -1.37 -4.08
C GLU A 215 -16.84 -0.71 -3.21
N ILE A 216 -18.09 -1.20 -3.25
CA ILE A 216 -19.17 -0.75 -2.35
C ILE A 216 -18.87 -1.12 -0.89
N ALA A 217 -18.31 -2.31 -0.64
CA ALA A 217 -17.91 -2.72 0.70
C ALA A 217 -16.85 -1.77 1.29
N LEU A 218 -15.86 -1.38 0.50
CA LEU A 218 -14.86 -0.38 0.89
C LEU A 218 -15.48 0.99 1.15
N ALA A 219 -16.37 1.44 0.24
CA ALA A 219 -17.04 2.72 0.38
C ALA A 219 -17.83 2.82 1.69
N ARG A 220 -18.55 1.76 2.08
CA ARG A 220 -19.27 1.67 3.35
C ARG A 220 -18.35 1.76 4.56
N LEU A 221 -17.21 1.06 4.52
CA LEU A 221 -16.24 1.08 5.62
C LEU A 221 -15.59 2.45 5.79
N ILE A 222 -15.17 3.08 4.68
CA ILE A 222 -14.54 4.41 4.70
C ILE A 222 -15.55 5.47 5.15
N ASP A 223 -16.79 5.42 4.64
CA ASP A 223 -17.86 6.33 5.06
C ASP A 223 -18.12 6.25 6.57
N ALA A 224 -18.26 5.02 7.09
CA ALA A 224 -18.48 4.79 8.50
C ALA A 224 -17.26 5.18 9.37
N ALA A 225 -16.04 5.03 8.86
CA ALA A 225 -14.82 5.45 9.53
C ALA A 225 -14.75 6.99 9.65
N MET A 226 -15.04 7.71 8.57
CA MET A 226 -15.12 9.16 8.55
C MET A 226 -16.17 9.69 9.54
N GLU A 227 -17.37 9.09 9.53
CA GLU A 227 -18.44 9.46 10.46
C GLU A 227 -18.04 9.21 11.91
N TYR A 228 -17.41 8.06 12.18
CA TYR A 228 -16.95 7.74 13.53
C TYR A 228 -15.93 8.76 14.04
N GLU A 229 -14.91 9.08 13.24
CA GLU A 229 -13.87 10.02 13.61
C GLU A 229 -14.46 11.42 13.86
N LEU A 230 -15.32 11.90 12.95
CA LEU A 230 -15.96 13.20 13.07
C LEU A 230 -16.86 13.31 14.29
N THR A 231 -17.67 12.29 14.55
CA THR A 231 -18.63 12.33 15.69
C THR A 231 -17.94 12.14 17.04
N THR A 232 -16.84 11.38 17.07
CA THR A 232 -16.12 11.08 18.32
C THR A 232 -15.09 12.15 18.67
N TYR A 233 -14.38 12.68 17.66
CA TYR A 233 -13.23 13.58 17.87
C TYR A 233 -13.40 14.98 17.29
N GLY A 234 -14.52 15.24 16.59
CA GLY A 234 -14.81 16.56 16.03
C GLY A 234 -13.90 16.99 14.88
N GLN A 235 -13.13 16.06 14.32
CA GLN A 235 -12.21 16.28 13.20
C GLN A 235 -12.03 14.97 12.44
N ARG A 236 -11.45 15.04 11.23
CA ARG A 236 -11.04 13.84 10.49
C ARG A 236 -9.68 14.02 9.83
N HIS A 237 -9.09 12.92 9.44
CA HIS A 237 -7.92 12.82 8.58
C HIS A 237 -8.30 12.49 7.13
N LEU A 238 -7.30 12.34 6.26
CA LEU A 238 -7.52 11.80 4.92
C LEU A 238 -7.78 10.29 5.02
N TYR A 239 -8.62 9.79 4.13
CA TYR A 239 -8.96 8.37 4.03
C TYR A 239 -8.72 7.85 2.63
N CYS A 240 -8.19 6.63 2.54
CA CYS A 240 -8.04 5.87 1.31
C CYS A 240 -8.19 4.37 1.58
N HIS A 241 -8.14 3.59 0.53
CA HIS A 241 -7.82 2.16 0.54
C HIS A 241 -6.50 1.98 -0.20
N THR A 242 -5.59 1.17 0.33
CA THR A 242 -4.38 0.78 -0.40
C THR A 242 -4.67 -0.47 -1.22
N SER A 243 -4.69 -0.31 -2.54
CA SER A 243 -4.74 -1.42 -3.49
C SER A 243 -3.34 -1.77 -3.96
N PHE A 244 -3.20 -2.71 -4.86
CA PHE A 244 -1.90 -3.08 -5.43
C PHE A 244 -2.03 -3.40 -6.92
N THR A 245 -0.91 -3.40 -7.64
CA THR A 245 -0.88 -3.54 -9.10
C THR A 245 -1.58 -4.78 -9.64
N HIS A 246 -1.70 -5.84 -8.85
CA HIS A 246 -2.35 -7.08 -9.27
C HIS A 246 -3.88 -7.03 -9.23
N VAL A 247 -4.48 -6.04 -8.59
CA VAL A 247 -5.93 -5.86 -8.44
C VAL A 247 -6.37 -4.45 -8.79
N GLY A 248 -5.42 -3.55 -8.95
CA GLY A 248 -5.68 -2.17 -9.32
C GLY A 248 -6.30 -2.03 -10.72
N PRO A 249 -6.68 -0.83 -11.11
CA PRO A 249 -7.51 -0.61 -12.29
C PRO A 249 -6.82 -1.00 -13.61
N LEU A 250 -5.52 -1.23 -13.61
CA LEU A 250 -4.73 -1.63 -14.79
C LEU A 250 -4.30 -3.10 -14.73
N ALA A 251 -4.77 -3.87 -13.75
CA ALA A 251 -4.40 -5.27 -13.62
C ALA A 251 -5.25 -6.17 -14.48
N ASP A 252 -4.62 -7.13 -15.14
CA ASP A 252 -5.22 -8.27 -15.79
C ASP A 252 -4.71 -9.54 -15.11
N ARG A 253 -5.57 -10.22 -14.38
CA ARG A 253 -5.22 -11.30 -13.47
C ARG A 253 -5.47 -12.69 -14.05
N HIS A 254 -5.10 -12.91 -15.30
CA HIS A 254 -5.16 -14.24 -15.92
C HIS A 254 -4.39 -15.32 -15.14
N ASP A 255 -3.33 -14.94 -14.44
CA ASP A 255 -2.52 -15.84 -13.61
C ASP A 255 -3.26 -16.36 -12.37
N LEU A 256 -4.30 -15.67 -11.92
CA LEU A 256 -5.14 -16.06 -10.79
C LEU A 256 -6.56 -16.46 -11.19
N GLU A 257 -6.83 -16.57 -12.47
CA GLU A 257 -8.17 -16.88 -13.00
C GLU A 257 -9.26 -15.89 -12.53
N VAL A 258 -8.85 -14.70 -12.10
CA VAL A 258 -9.77 -13.65 -11.65
C VAL A 258 -10.26 -12.89 -12.90
N PRO A 259 -11.57 -12.77 -13.11
CA PRO A 259 -12.09 -12.00 -14.20
C PRO A 259 -11.60 -10.55 -14.12
N PHE A 260 -11.18 -9.98 -15.23
CA PHE A 260 -10.73 -8.60 -15.34
C PHE A 260 -11.72 -7.60 -14.69
N LEU A 261 -13.03 -7.91 -14.75
CA LEU A 261 -14.10 -7.12 -14.14
C LEU A 261 -14.06 -7.02 -12.61
N SER A 262 -13.24 -7.86 -11.95
CA SER A 262 -13.07 -7.86 -10.50
C SER A 262 -11.92 -6.97 -10.03
N ALA A 263 -11.33 -6.16 -10.89
CA ALA A 263 -10.32 -5.19 -10.49
C ALA A 263 -10.93 -4.10 -9.60
N LEU A 264 -10.21 -3.72 -8.55
CA LEU A 264 -10.56 -2.59 -7.68
C LEU A 264 -10.00 -1.29 -8.26
N THR A 265 -10.84 -0.27 -8.32
CA THR A 265 -10.39 1.09 -8.59
C THR A 265 -10.06 1.78 -7.26
N PRO A 266 -8.81 2.15 -6.99
CA PRO A 266 -8.37 2.58 -5.65
C PRO A 266 -8.68 4.06 -5.35
N ASP A 267 -9.71 4.64 -5.96
CA ASP A 267 -10.07 6.06 -5.85
C ASP A 267 -11.17 6.35 -4.82
N ILE A 268 -11.50 5.36 -3.98
CA ILE A 268 -12.49 5.53 -2.90
C ILE A 268 -11.82 6.22 -1.71
N GLY A 269 -12.35 7.38 -1.33
CA GLY A 269 -11.76 8.25 -0.30
C GLY A 269 -11.21 9.55 -0.85
N ASP A 270 -10.29 10.18 -0.13
CA ASP A 270 -9.72 11.49 -0.46
C ASP A 270 -8.60 11.42 -1.53
N LEU A 271 -7.87 10.31 -1.59
CA LEU A 271 -6.73 10.10 -2.48
C LEU A 271 -6.66 8.64 -2.95
N ILE A 272 -5.83 8.39 -3.95
CA ILE A 272 -5.50 7.05 -4.44
C ILE A 272 -4.23 6.58 -3.75
N CYS A 273 -4.29 5.42 -3.07
CA CYS A 273 -3.14 4.73 -2.51
C CYS A 273 -2.94 3.41 -3.23
N LEU A 274 -1.70 3.17 -3.68
CA LEU A 274 -1.39 1.97 -4.47
C LEU A 274 0.03 1.46 -4.20
N ASN A 275 0.13 0.15 -3.93
CA ASN A 275 1.40 -0.56 -3.90
C ASN A 275 1.78 -0.94 -5.34
N VAL A 276 2.90 -0.40 -5.83
CA VAL A 276 3.28 -0.51 -7.24
C VAL A 276 4.44 -1.47 -7.44
N TYR A 277 4.08 -2.70 -7.83
CA TYR A 277 4.98 -3.80 -8.15
C TYR A 277 4.63 -4.36 -9.54
N ILE A 278 5.11 -3.69 -10.58
CA ILE A 278 4.74 -3.97 -11.99
C ILE A 278 5.41 -5.19 -12.59
N TYR A 279 6.25 -5.87 -11.86
CA TYR A 279 6.93 -7.08 -12.29
C TYR A 279 5.99 -8.29 -12.41
N ALA A 280 4.78 -8.20 -11.86
CA ALA A 280 3.83 -9.29 -11.96
C ALA A 280 3.24 -9.38 -13.36
N ARG A 281 3.05 -10.62 -13.82
CA ARG A 281 2.35 -10.91 -15.05
C ARG A 281 0.92 -10.36 -15.00
N GLY A 282 0.43 -9.84 -16.11
CA GLY A 282 -0.92 -9.36 -16.21
C GLY A 282 -1.12 -7.91 -15.72
N VAL A 283 -0.07 -7.23 -15.34
CA VAL A 283 -0.14 -5.78 -15.12
C VAL A 283 -0.12 -5.08 -16.47
N VAL A 284 -1.20 -4.37 -16.78
CA VAL A 284 -1.33 -3.63 -18.03
C VAL A 284 -0.52 -2.34 -17.95
N SER A 285 0.39 -2.17 -18.89
CA SER A 285 1.17 -0.94 -19.03
C SER A 285 1.61 -0.75 -20.48
N SER A 286 1.48 0.45 -20.98
CA SER A 286 1.84 0.79 -22.35
C SER A 286 2.91 1.87 -22.35
N PRO A 287 4.20 1.48 -22.32
CA PRO A 287 5.31 2.44 -22.27
C PRO A 287 5.48 3.33 -23.51
N PRO A 288 4.94 3.04 -24.71
CA PRO A 288 5.09 3.92 -25.84
C PRO A 288 4.65 5.36 -25.57
N GLY A 289 5.56 6.31 -25.83
CA GLY A 289 5.33 7.73 -25.58
C GLY A 289 5.66 8.19 -24.16
N SER A 290 6.04 7.28 -23.25
CA SER A 290 6.61 7.62 -21.95
C SER A 290 8.05 8.12 -22.10
N VAL A 291 8.47 9.02 -21.20
CA VAL A 291 9.83 9.63 -21.26
C VAL A 291 10.93 8.58 -21.13
N THR A 292 10.79 7.66 -20.18
CA THR A 292 11.78 6.59 -19.94
C THR A 292 11.47 5.31 -20.71
N ALA A 293 10.28 5.20 -21.27
CA ALA A 293 9.77 3.99 -21.94
C ALA A 293 9.87 2.72 -21.08
N THR A 294 9.83 2.87 -19.76
CA THR A 294 9.82 1.73 -18.84
C THR A 294 8.37 1.32 -18.54
N PRO A 295 8.11 0.02 -18.30
CA PRO A 295 6.78 -0.42 -17.85
C PRO A 295 6.32 0.27 -16.56
N TYR A 296 7.24 0.56 -15.65
CA TYR A 296 6.93 1.28 -14.40
C TYR A 296 6.38 2.67 -14.68
N GLN A 297 7.05 3.46 -15.49
CA GLN A 297 6.58 4.79 -15.89
C GLN A 297 5.27 4.71 -16.68
N GLY A 298 5.16 3.77 -17.63
CA GLY A 298 3.94 3.57 -18.41
C GLY A 298 2.72 3.25 -17.53
N TYR A 299 2.90 2.44 -16.50
CA TYR A 299 1.86 2.15 -15.51
C TYR A 299 1.43 3.41 -14.74
N LEU A 300 2.40 4.18 -14.22
CA LEU A 300 2.12 5.42 -13.51
C LEU A 300 1.35 6.44 -14.37
N GLU A 301 1.74 6.60 -15.62
CA GLU A 301 1.09 7.52 -16.55
C GLU A 301 -0.36 7.10 -16.84
N GLN A 302 -0.63 5.82 -17.03
CA GLN A 302 -1.97 5.30 -17.24
C GLN A 302 -2.83 5.44 -15.98
N LEU A 303 -2.28 5.18 -14.80
CA LEU A 303 -2.95 5.40 -13.53
C LEU A 303 -3.31 6.87 -13.34
N ALA A 304 -2.35 7.76 -13.57
CA ALA A 304 -2.57 9.20 -13.42
C ALA A 304 -3.64 9.73 -14.38
N ALA A 305 -3.80 9.16 -15.56
CA ALA A 305 -4.81 9.57 -16.53
C ALA A 305 -6.25 9.21 -16.10
N GLN A 306 -6.45 8.33 -15.12
CA GLN A 306 -7.78 7.85 -14.73
C GLN A 306 -8.49 8.69 -13.68
N SER A 307 -7.79 9.56 -12.95
CA SER A 307 -8.36 10.33 -11.85
C SER A 307 -7.64 11.65 -11.63
N ASP A 308 -8.37 12.65 -11.17
CA ASP A 308 -7.82 13.94 -10.76
C ASP A 308 -7.46 14.00 -9.25
N LYS A 309 -7.66 12.91 -8.51
CA LYS A 309 -7.28 12.83 -7.10
C LYS A 309 -5.76 12.74 -6.95
N PRO A 310 -5.21 13.15 -5.78
CA PRO A 310 -3.81 12.89 -5.47
C PRO A 310 -3.52 11.40 -5.48
N ILE A 311 -2.35 11.00 -5.98
CA ILE A 311 -1.90 9.61 -6.03
C ILE A 311 -0.70 9.44 -5.11
N PHE A 312 -0.77 8.47 -4.22
CA PHE A 312 0.34 8.09 -3.36
C PHE A 312 0.77 6.66 -3.68
N VAL A 313 2.00 6.51 -4.14
CA VAL A 313 2.64 5.18 -4.24
C VAL A 313 3.08 4.77 -2.83
N THR A 314 2.25 3.98 -2.17
CA THR A 314 2.41 3.60 -0.76
C THR A 314 3.50 2.58 -0.54
N GLN A 315 3.78 1.75 -1.55
CA GLN A 315 4.91 0.83 -1.54
C GLN A 315 5.51 0.68 -2.94
N SER A 316 6.82 0.65 -2.99
CA SER A 316 7.60 0.18 -4.13
C SER A 316 8.95 -0.30 -3.60
N GLY A 317 9.31 -1.54 -3.83
CA GLY A 317 10.50 -2.14 -3.21
C GLY A 317 11.07 -3.31 -3.99
N LEU A 318 12.18 -3.82 -3.50
CA LEU A 318 12.91 -4.93 -4.10
C LEU A 318 13.46 -5.83 -3.00
N SER A 319 13.08 -7.09 -3.05
CA SER A 319 13.62 -8.10 -2.13
C SER A 319 15.05 -8.46 -2.49
N THR A 320 15.91 -8.48 -1.49
CA THR A 320 17.31 -8.95 -1.60
C THR A 320 17.47 -10.39 -1.10
N SER A 321 16.38 -11.16 -1.05
CA SER A 321 16.44 -12.59 -0.74
C SER A 321 17.51 -13.28 -1.57
N PRO A 322 18.40 -14.10 -0.97
CA PRO A 322 19.46 -14.79 -1.71
C PRO A 322 18.94 -15.85 -2.69
N ILE A 323 17.69 -16.26 -2.53
CA ILE A 323 17.07 -17.27 -3.39
C ILE A 323 15.93 -16.64 -4.18
N SER A 324 16.14 -16.44 -5.47
CA SER A 324 15.04 -16.09 -6.39
C SER A 324 14.23 -17.32 -6.72
N SER A 325 13.02 -17.41 -6.18
CA SER A 325 12.09 -18.49 -6.57
C SER A 325 11.32 -18.20 -7.85
N LYS A 326 11.43 -16.98 -8.41
CA LYS A 326 10.61 -16.52 -9.53
C LYS A 326 11.45 -15.77 -10.58
N PRO A 327 12.25 -16.49 -11.36
CA PRO A 327 13.16 -15.86 -12.34
C PRO A 327 12.45 -15.06 -13.45
N TRP A 328 11.13 -15.28 -13.64
CA TRP A 328 10.31 -14.51 -14.58
C TRP A 328 9.70 -13.24 -14.00
N ILE A 329 9.93 -12.97 -12.72
CA ILE A 329 9.53 -11.72 -12.08
C ILE A 329 10.83 -10.97 -11.74
N PRO A 330 11.44 -10.30 -12.69
CA PRO A 330 12.63 -9.52 -12.42
C PRO A 330 12.26 -8.43 -11.42
N TRP A 331 13.09 -8.22 -10.40
CA TRP A 331 12.97 -7.20 -9.37
C TRP A 331 12.25 -7.62 -8.07
N PHE A 332 11.52 -8.74 -8.04
CA PHE A 332 10.83 -9.13 -6.82
C PHE A 332 11.74 -9.83 -5.81
N GLY A 333 12.58 -10.74 -6.26
CA GLY A 333 13.54 -11.44 -5.41
C GLY A 333 14.82 -11.80 -6.16
N GLY A 334 15.84 -12.24 -5.43
CA GLY A 334 17.14 -12.55 -5.98
C GLY A 334 17.89 -11.33 -6.51
N ASN A 335 17.52 -10.13 -6.06
CA ASN A 335 18.26 -8.94 -6.36
C ASN A 335 19.53 -8.93 -5.51
N ARG A 336 20.67 -8.68 -6.14
CA ARG A 336 21.87 -8.42 -5.37
C ARG A 336 21.78 -7.03 -4.75
N VAL A 337 22.29 -6.90 -3.54
CA VAL A 337 22.29 -5.63 -2.80
C VAL A 337 22.90 -4.49 -3.64
N GLU A 338 23.91 -4.80 -4.46
CA GLU A 338 24.60 -3.81 -5.31
C GLU A 338 23.73 -3.29 -6.46
N ASP A 339 22.73 -4.05 -6.89
CA ASP A 339 21.87 -3.68 -8.03
C ASP A 339 20.66 -2.81 -7.59
N VAL A 340 20.25 -2.90 -6.33
CA VAL A 340 19.09 -2.18 -5.79
C VAL A 340 19.22 -0.65 -5.90
N PRO A 341 20.37 -0.02 -5.64
CA PRO A 341 20.57 1.41 -5.82
C PRO A 341 20.18 1.95 -7.18
N ALA A 342 20.60 1.28 -8.24
CA ALA A 342 20.27 1.69 -9.61
C ALA A 342 18.77 1.59 -9.89
N ARG A 343 18.12 0.57 -9.35
CA ARG A 343 16.67 0.36 -9.51
C ARG A 343 15.85 1.38 -8.72
N PHE A 344 16.27 1.74 -7.51
CA PHE A 344 15.61 2.79 -6.72
C PHE A 344 15.67 4.15 -7.43
N ARG A 345 16.85 4.49 -8.01
CA ARG A 345 16.96 5.68 -8.85
C ARG A 345 16.06 5.64 -10.08
N ALA A 346 15.89 4.47 -10.70
CA ALA A 346 15.01 4.31 -11.85
C ALA A 346 13.55 4.51 -11.44
N ILE A 347 13.06 3.90 -10.34
CA ILE A 347 11.71 4.08 -9.80
C ILE A 347 11.45 5.56 -9.51
N TRP A 348 12.37 6.23 -8.82
CA TRP A 348 12.23 7.66 -8.50
C TRP A 348 12.16 8.52 -9.76
N ARG A 349 13.10 8.32 -10.68
CA ARG A 349 13.12 9.03 -11.97
C ARG A 349 11.82 8.83 -12.74
N ASP A 350 11.35 7.57 -12.84
CA ASP A 350 10.13 7.22 -13.58
C ASP A 350 8.90 7.92 -13.00
N LEU A 351 8.80 8.00 -11.67
CA LEU A 351 7.72 8.72 -11.02
C LEU A 351 7.83 10.24 -11.25
N ARG A 352 9.02 10.81 -11.07
CA ARG A 352 9.23 12.26 -11.18
C ARG A 352 9.12 12.79 -12.61
N THR A 353 9.35 11.96 -13.62
CA THR A 353 9.31 12.32 -15.03
C THR A 353 8.09 11.81 -15.79
N ALA A 354 7.20 11.05 -15.13
CA ALA A 354 5.96 10.57 -15.72
C ALA A 354 5.08 11.75 -16.20
N LYS A 355 4.31 11.53 -17.25
CA LYS A 355 3.24 12.46 -17.62
C LYS A 355 2.26 12.57 -16.45
N LEU A 356 1.81 13.79 -16.16
CA LEU A 356 0.97 14.10 -14.99
C LEU A 356 1.66 13.77 -13.66
N SER A 357 3.00 13.86 -13.60
CA SER A 357 3.76 13.62 -12.36
C SER A 357 3.34 14.54 -11.20
N GLU A 358 2.74 15.68 -11.48
CA GLU A 358 2.19 16.61 -10.49
C GLU A 358 0.99 16.04 -9.72
N ARG A 359 0.40 14.91 -10.19
CA ARG A 359 -0.66 14.18 -9.48
C ARG A 359 -0.13 13.24 -8.41
N PHE A 360 1.16 12.89 -8.46
CA PHE A 360 1.77 12.08 -7.40
C PHE A 360 2.14 12.95 -6.22
N CYS A 361 1.56 12.65 -5.06
CA CYS A 361 1.81 13.35 -3.82
C CYS A 361 2.86 12.67 -2.93
N GLY A 362 3.37 11.51 -3.32
CA GLY A 362 4.42 10.81 -2.60
C GLY A 362 4.77 9.45 -3.15
N LEU A 363 5.89 8.93 -2.65
CA LEU A 363 6.39 7.58 -2.83
C LEU A 363 6.98 7.09 -1.52
N SER A 364 6.56 5.92 -1.05
CA SER A 364 7.23 5.20 0.03
C SER A 364 7.99 4.00 -0.54
N PHE A 365 9.28 3.92 -0.23
CA PHE A 365 10.01 2.69 -0.49
C PHE A 365 9.64 1.63 0.55
N PHE A 366 9.49 0.42 0.12
CA PHE A 366 9.25 -0.72 0.96
C PHE A 366 10.55 -1.52 1.07
N GLU A 367 11.20 -1.58 2.26
CA GLU A 367 10.77 -0.98 3.52
C GLU A 367 11.98 -0.60 4.41
N PHE A 368 11.75 -0.14 5.65
CA PHE A 368 12.82 0.30 6.55
C PHE A 368 13.80 -0.82 6.91
N ASN A 369 13.30 -1.89 7.50
CA ASN A 369 14.12 -3.04 7.93
C ASN A 369 13.55 -4.36 7.46
N ASP A 370 14.39 -5.38 7.40
CA ASP A 370 13.94 -6.74 7.12
C ASP A 370 12.92 -7.24 8.15
N GLU A 371 11.95 -8.05 7.70
CA GLU A 371 10.83 -8.51 8.51
C GLU A 371 10.87 -10.03 8.75
N TRP A 372 11.65 -10.50 9.70
CA TRP A 372 11.83 -11.93 10.00
C TRP A 372 10.54 -12.66 10.39
N TRP A 373 9.50 -11.92 10.75
CA TRP A 373 8.20 -12.47 11.13
C TRP A 373 7.34 -12.93 9.94
N LYS A 374 7.69 -12.59 8.71
CA LYS A 374 6.92 -12.96 7.51
C LYS A 374 7.13 -14.40 7.05
N ASN A 375 8.01 -15.13 7.66
CA ASN A 375 8.34 -16.52 7.33
C ASN A 375 7.09 -17.41 7.22
N GLY A 376 6.93 -18.05 6.06
CA GLY A 376 5.91 -19.06 5.81
C GLY A 376 4.46 -18.63 6.06
N GLY A 377 4.15 -17.35 5.91
CA GLY A 377 2.84 -16.77 6.20
C GLY A 377 2.72 -16.18 7.60
N GLY A 378 3.83 -15.79 8.21
CA GLY A 378 3.86 -14.87 9.33
C GLY A 378 3.61 -15.46 10.73
N ILE A 379 3.57 -16.76 10.88
CA ILE A 379 3.17 -17.37 12.17
C ILE A 379 4.29 -18.18 12.81
N ALA A 380 5.16 -18.80 12.02
CA ALA A 380 5.94 -19.94 12.53
C ALA A 380 7.20 -19.50 13.26
N ASP A 381 8.01 -18.66 12.68
CA ASP A 381 9.33 -18.36 13.24
C ASP A 381 9.79 -16.94 12.95
N ALA A 382 9.68 -16.09 13.92
CA ALA A 382 10.25 -14.73 13.86
C ALA A 382 11.70 -14.67 14.40
N GLN A 383 12.32 -15.82 14.72
CA GLN A 383 13.68 -15.89 15.30
C GLN A 383 14.77 -16.04 14.25
N THR A 384 14.41 -16.49 13.04
CA THR A 384 15.36 -16.73 11.95
C THR A 384 14.84 -16.12 10.66
N GLN A 385 15.74 -15.59 9.86
CA GLN A 385 15.41 -15.08 8.53
C GLN A 385 15.50 -16.20 7.50
N ALA A 386 14.40 -16.46 6.78
CA ALA A 386 14.32 -17.53 5.81
C ALA A 386 14.89 -17.09 4.45
N PRO A 387 15.98 -17.70 3.94
CA PRO A 387 16.59 -17.27 2.68
C PRO A 387 15.68 -17.38 1.46
N ALA A 388 14.68 -18.24 1.48
CA ALA A 388 13.72 -18.45 0.39
C ALA A 388 12.43 -17.67 0.53
N ASP A 389 12.19 -17.02 1.66
CA ASP A 389 11.02 -16.14 1.83
C ASP A 389 11.38 -14.74 1.34
N LEU A 390 10.79 -14.35 0.21
CA LEU A 390 11.09 -13.07 -0.42
C LEU A 390 10.64 -11.88 0.43
N GLU A 391 9.58 -12.04 1.19
CA GLU A 391 8.95 -10.97 1.96
C GLU A 391 9.81 -10.50 3.14
N GLU A 392 10.69 -11.34 3.65
CA GLU A 392 11.56 -11.01 4.76
C GLU A 392 12.75 -10.10 4.40
N TRP A 393 13.00 -9.83 3.11
CA TRP A 393 14.25 -9.24 2.63
C TRP A 393 14.10 -7.88 1.95
N PHE A 394 13.01 -7.19 2.16
CA PHE A 394 12.76 -5.88 1.53
C PHE A 394 13.42 -4.70 2.23
N GLY A 395 13.90 -4.86 3.45
CA GLY A 395 14.50 -3.79 4.25
C GLY A 395 15.67 -3.09 3.54
N ILE A 396 15.77 -1.77 3.72
CA ILE A 396 17.00 -1.02 3.37
C ILE A 396 18.09 -1.24 4.41
N PHE A 397 17.66 -1.66 5.61
CA PHE A 397 18.52 -2.18 6.66
C PHE A 397 18.24 -3.67 6.87
N ALA A 398 19.28 -4.47 6.96
CA ALA A 398 19.20 -5.80 7.54
C ALA A 398 19.14 -5.70 9.07
N ILE A 399 18.59 -6.72 9.70
CA ILE A 399 18.65 -6.86 11.17
C ILE A 399 19.60 -8.01 11.49
N GLY A 400 20.61 -7.75 12.34
CA GLY A 400 21.48 -8.80 12.87
C GLY A 400 20.80 -9.62 13.97
N GLU A 401 21.37 -10.79 14.28
CA GLU A 401 20.92 -11.62 15.41
C GLU A 401 20.99 -10.86 16.77
N ASP A 402 21.83 -9.84 16.84
CA ASP A 402 21.95 -8.91 17.98
C ASP A 402 20.88 -7.79 17.95
N SER A 403 19.91 -7.89 17.07
CA SER A 403 18.83 -6.92 16.85
C SER A 403 19.30 -5.53 16.39
N ARG A 404 20.54 -5.40 15.92
CA ARG A 404 21.06 -4.13 15.39
C ARG A 404 20.78 -3.98 13.91
N LEU A 405 20.47 -2.77 13.52
CA LEU A 405 20.32 -2.40 12.13
C LEU A 405 21.67 -2.33 11.41
N GLN A 406 21.75 -2.94 10.26
CA GLN A 406 22.91 -2.94 9.38
C GLN A 406 22.54 -2.42 8.00
N PRO A 407 23.17 -1.33 7.50
CA PRO A 407 22.84 -0.82 6.18
C PRO A 407 23.12 -1.87 5.10
N LYS A 408 22.17 -2.10 4.19
CA LYS A 408 22.38 -2.97 3.05
C LYS A 408 23.18 -2.24 1.96
N GLY A 409 24.49 -2.36 2.03
CA GLY A 409 25.41 -1.72 1.10
C GLY A 409 25.13 -0.22 0.95
N ARG A 410 24.94 0.25 -0.28
CA ARG A 410 24.65 1.66 -0.58
C ARG A 410 23.16 2.01 -0.70
N ILE A 411 22.27 1.12 -0.32
CA ILE A 411 20.81 1.37 -0.45
C ILE A 411 20.38 2.60 0.36
N PRO A 412 20.71 2.74 1.67
CA PRO A 412 20.36 3.92 2.44
C PRO A 412 20.96 5.22 1.87
N ASP A 413 22.26 5.20 1.48
CA ASP A 413 22.89 6.35 0.85
C ASP A 413 22.17 6.79 -0.42
N THR A 414 21.72 5.83 -1.21
CA THR A 414 20.95 6.11 -2.42
C THR A 414 19.64 6.80 -2.14
N LEU A 415 18.90 6.39 -1.08
CA LEU A 415 17.70 7.09 -0.67
C LEU A 415 18.00 8.54 -0.28
N ARG A 416 19.06 8.76 0.49
CA ARG A 416 19.50 10.12 0.84
C ARG A 416 19.78 10.98 -0.40
N GLU A 417 20.49 10.42 -1.40
CA GLU A 417 20.82 11.12 -2.63
C GLU A 417 19.55 11.49 -3.42
N ILE A 418 18.64 10.54 -3.67
CA ILE A 418 17.42 10.79 -4.45
C ILE A 418 16.43 11.68 -3.71
N PHE A 419 16.33 11.60 -2.39
CA PHE A 419 15.45 12.45 -1.60
C PHE A 419 16.01 13.86 -1.36
N ALA A 420 17.30 14.08 -1.61
CA ALA A 420 17.88 15.42 -1.65
C ALA A 420 17.53 16.17 -2.95
N GLU A 421 17.10 15.46 -4.01
CA GLU A 421 16.61 16.09 -5.23
C GLU A 421 15.33 16.93 -4.95
N PRO A 422 15.19 18.09 -5.60
CA PRO A 422 14.08 19.00 -5.39
C PRO A 422 12.71 18.48 -5.81
#